data_f5b4a87f9ae524c74474f36ff12ebfc4
#
_entry.id   f5b4a87f9ae524c74474f36ff12ebfc4
#
_cell.length_a   1.000
_cell.length_b   1.000
_cell.length_c   1.000
_cell.angle_alpha   90.00
_cell.angle_beta   90.00
_cell.angle_gamma   90.00
#
_symmetry.space_group_name_H-M   'P 1'
#
loop_
_entity.id
_entity.type
_entity.pdbx_description
1 polymer ?
#
loop_
_entity_poly.entity_id
_entity_poly.type
_entity_poly.pdbx_seq_one_letter_code
_entity_poly.pdbx_strand_id
1 'polypeptide(L)'
;MLKVGDKLPEFKLTATVDMDINKAFTEITHVSYPGKWLILFFWPKDFTFVCPTEIVAFNELNGKFKESNAVLLGGSTDNEFVHRAWRQYNKDLNDLSFPMLSDIKRELCSDLGIL
;
A
#
# COMPACT_ATOMS: atom_id res chain seq x y z
N MET A 1 -1.51 13.94 -16.14
CA MET A 1 -1.40 14.12 -14.67
C MET A 1 -2.79 14.27 -14.05
N LEU A 2 -3.04 13.57 -12.97
CA LEU A 2 -4.32 13.67 -12.27
C LEU A 2 -4.47 14.99 -11.53
N LYS A 3 -5.70 15.47 -11.48
CA LYS A 3 -6.09 16.69 -10.76
C LYS A 3 -7.16 16.34 -9.74
N VAL A 4 -7.34 17.21 -8.77
CA VAL A 4 -8.44 17.07 -7.80
C VAL A 4 -9.76 17.05 -8.60
N GLY A 5 -10.60 16.05 -8.31
CA GLY A 5 -11.85 15.82 -9.03
C GLY A 5 -11.77 14.78 -10.14
N ASP A 6 -10.57 14.37 -10.53
CA ASP A 6 -10.40 13.30 -11.50
C ASP A 6 -10.67 11.94 -10.87
N LYS A 7 -11.07 10.99 -11.69
CA LYS A 7 -11.31 9.62 -11.22
C LYS A 7 -10.00 8.88 -10.97
N LEU A 8 -9.99 8.00 -9.96
CA LEU A 8 -8.88 7.09 -9.71
C LEU A 8 -8.66 6.20 -10.94
N PRO A 9 -7.42 6.06 -11.43
CA PRO A 9 -7.14 5.15 -12.53
C PRO A 9 -7.49 3.70 -12.17
N GLU A 10 -7.86 2.91 -13.15
CA GLU A 10 -8.05 1.48 -12.96
C GLU A 10 -6.71 0.81 -12.65
N PHE A 11 -6.70 -0.08 -11.66
CA PHE A 11 -5.52 -0.86 -11.37
C PHE A 11 -5.88 -2.24 -10.82
N LYS A 12 -4.93 -3.16 -10.93
CA LYS A 12 -5.01 -4.52 -10.43
C LYS A 12 -3.60 -4.93 -10.02
N LEU A 13 -3.33 -4.94 -8.73
CA LEU A 13 -2.00 -5.16 -8.20
C LEU A 13 -2.00 -6.25 -7.14
N THR A 14 -0.90 -7.01 -7.08
CA THR A 14 -0.65 -7.93 -5.97
C THR A 14 -0.28 -7.11 -4.74
N ALA A 15 -0.83 -7.49 -3.60
CA ALA A 15 -0.56 -6.83 -2.33
C ALA A 15 -0.06 -7.82 -1.30
N THR A 16 0.84 -7.37 -0.43
CA THR A 16 1.29 -8.11 0.73
C THR A 16 0.43 -7.73 1.92
N VAL A 17 -0.30 -8.69 2.48
CA VAL A 17 -1.29 -8.45 3.53
C VAL A 17 -0.99 -9.19 4.84
N ASP A 18 -0.11 -10.20 4.82
CA ASP A 18 0.17 -11.03 5.99
C ASP A 18 1.62 -11.54 5.93
N MET A 19 2.16 -11.91 7.07
CA MET A 19 3.49 -12.51 7.17
C MET A 19 3.50 -13.99 6.88
N ASP A 20 2.40 -14.69 7.08
CA ASP A 20 2.25 -16.10 6.75
C ASP A 20 2.29 -16.29 5.24
N ILE A 21 3.27 -17.06 4.73
CA ILE A 21 3.47 -17.25 3.29
C ILE A 21 2.21 -17.79 2.58
N ASN A 22 1.38 -18.54 3.29
CA ASN A 22 0.16 -19.10 2.72
C ASN A 22 -0.97 -18.06 2.58
N LYS A 23 -0.84 -16.93 3.27
CA LYS A 23 -1.83 -15.84 3.28
C LYS A 23 -1.22 -14.49 2.92
N ALA A 24 0.07 -14.47 2.57
CA ALA A 24 0.83 -13.23 2.44
C ALA A 24 0.35 -12.34 1.31
N PHE A 25 -0.13 -12.92 0.23
CA PHE A 25 -0.42 -12.17 -1.01
C PHE A 25 -1.86 -12.28 -1.42
N THR A 26 -2.42 -11.16 -1.88
CA THR A 26 -3.75 -11.10 -2.47
C THR A 26 -3.77 -10.07 -3.59
N GLU A 27 -4.82 -10.09 -4.39
CA GLU A 27 -4.98 -9.13 -5.48
C GLU A 27 -5.95 -8.03 -5.06
N ILE A 28 -5.56 -6.78 -5.27
CA ILE A 28 -6.37 -5.62 -4.96
C ILE A 28 -6.55 -4.78 -6.22
N THR A 29 -7.77 -4.34 -6.46
CA THR A 29 -8.13 -3.50 -7.60
C THR A 29 -8.72 -2.18 -7.10
N HIS A 30 -8.90 -1.25 -8.03
CA HIS A 30 -9.52 0.05 -7.75
C HIS A 30 -11.00 -0.08 -7.28
N VAL A 31 -11.61 -1.24 -7.42
CA VAL A 31 -13.00 -1.50 -7.01
C VAL A 31 -13.11 -2.50 -5.86
N SER A 32 -12.01 -2.87 -5.23
CA SER A 32 -12.01 -3.84 -4.12
C SER A 32 -12.75 -3.35 -2.87
N TYR A 33 -12.89 -2.05 -2.70
CA TYR A 33 -13.48 -1.45 -1.50
C TYR A 33 -14.62 -0.49 -1.87
N PRO A 34 -15.75 -1.02 -2.39
CA PRO A 34 -16.86 -0.16 -2.79
C PRO A 34 -17.50 0.55 -1.59
N GLY A 35 -17.91 1.79 -1.81
CA GLY A 35 -18.57 2.59 -0.78
C GLY A 35 -17.68 3.13 0.32
N LYS A 36 -16.35 3.01 0.17
CA LYS A 36 -15.38 3.47 1.17
C LYS A 36 -14.44 4.53 0.58
N TRP A 37 -13.96 5.42 1.46
CA TRP A 37 -12.87 6.31 1.11
C TRP A 37 -11.57 5.50 0.98
N LEU A 38 -10.77 5.78 -0.03
CA LEU A 38 -9.51 5.10 -0.24
C LEU A 38 -8.37 6.09 0.00
N ILE A 39 -7.52 5.77 0.97
CA ILE A 39 -6.30 6.54 1.26
C ILE A 39 -5.14 5.74 0.68
N LEU A 40 -4.51 6.28 -0.35
CA LEU A 40 -3.45 5.61 -1.09
C LEU A 40 -2.18 6.44 -0.98
N PHE A 41 -1.12 5.84 -0.41
CA PHE A 41 0.17 6.52 -0.30
C PHE A 41 1.29 5.62 -0.82
N PHE A 42 2.39 6.25 -1.25
CA PHE A 42 3.53 5.54 -1.82
C PHE A 42 4.82 5.97 -1.16
N TRP A 43 5.79 5.05 -1.16
CA TRP A 43 7.18 5.32 -0.78
C TRP A 43 8.10 4.88 -1.92
N PRO A 44 9.34 5.43 -2.02
CA PRO A 44 10.22 5.16 -3.16
C PRO A 44 10.68 3.71 -3.28
N LYS A 45 11.12 3.11 -2.18
CA LYS A 45 11.62 1.74 -2.17
C LYS A 45 11.60 1.16 -0.76
N ASP A 46 11.45 -0.17 -0.69
CA ASP A 46 11.61 -0.93 0.53
C ASP A 46 13.07 -0.91 0.99
N PHE A 47 13.32 -1.30 2.23
CA PHE A 47 14.66 -1.39 2.83
C PHE A 47 15.41 -0.05 2.89
N THR A 48 14.69 1.06 3.07
CA THR A 48 15.30 2.38 3.30
C THR A 48 15.15 2.81 4.75
N PHE A 49 15.96 3.78 5.19
CA PHE A 49 15.95 4.22 6.59
C PHE A 49 14.84 5.21 6.91
N VAL A 50 14.43 6.01 5.95
CA VAL A 50 13.45 7.09 6.18
C VAL A 50 12.01 6.60 6.07
N CYS A 51 11.74 5.76 5.07
CA CYS A 51 10.38 5.28 4.78
C CYS A 51 9.69 4.51 5.90
N PRO A 52 10.39 3.67 6.70
CA PRO A 52 9.72 2.93 7.78
C PRO A 52 9.02 3.82 8.80
N THR A 53 9.59 5.00 9.10
CA THR A 53 8.99 5.94 10.06
C THR A 53 7.62 6.41 9.59
N GLU A 54 7.49 6.76 8.31
CA GLU A 54 6.23 7.22 7.73
C GLU A 54 5.20 6.09 7.67
N ILE A 55 5.65 4.89 7.31
CA ILE A 55 4.77 3.70 7.23
C ILE A 55 4.21 3.38 8.62
N VAL A 56 5.04 3.40 9.64
CA VAL A 56 4.61 3.17 11.03
C VAL A 56 3.60 4.23 11.47
N ALA A 57 3.83 5.49 11.12
CA ALA A 57 2.91 6.57 11.47
C ALA A 57 1.54 6.36 10.82
N PHE A 58 1.48 5.99 9.56
CA PHE A 58 0.22 5.66 8.90
C PHE A 58 -0.45 4.44 9.53
N ASN A 59 0.32 3.42 9.90
CA ASN A 59 -0.23 2.24 10.55
C ASN A 59 -0.89 2.57 11.88
N GLU A 60 -0.29 3.46 12.67
CA GLU A 60 -0.86 3.90 13.95
C GLU A 60 -2.19 4.63 13.74
N LEU A 61 -2.36 5.34 12.63
CA LEU A 61 -3.58 6.06 12.31
C LEU A 61 -4.66 5.19 11.65
N ASN A 62 -4.31 3.97 11.25
CA ASN A 62 -5.24 3.13 10.45
C ASN A 62 -6.54 2.82 11.19
N GLY A 63 -6.51 2.66 12.50
CA GLY A 63 -7.73 2.46 13.29
C GLY A 63 -8.70 3.62 13.14
N LYS A 64 -8.19 4.85 13.15
CA LYS A 64 -9.01 6.07 12.97
C LYS A 64 -9.57 6.16 11.54
N PHE A 65 -8.79 5.76 10.55
CA PHE A 65 -9.26 5.71 9.17
C PHE A 65 -10.42 4.73 9.01
N LYS A 66 -10.32 3.56 9.64
CA LYS A 66 -11.40 2.57 9.62
C LYS A 66 -12.68 3.10 10.27
N GLU A 67 -12.56 3.84 11.37
CA GLU A 67 -13.70 4.46 12.03
C GLU A 67 -14.40 5.48 11.12
N SER A 68 -13.64 6.12 10.24
CA SER A 68 -14.16 7.10 9.28
C SER A 68 -14.59 6.48 7.94
N ASN A 69 -14.77 5.17 7.91
CA ASN A 69 -15.15 4.41 6.69
C ASN A 69 -14.10 4.56 5.56
N ALA A 70 -12.83 4.58 5.93
CA ALA A 70 -11.72 4.70 4.98
C ALA A 70 -10.83 3.46 5.02
N VAL A 71 -10.27 3.10 3.88
CA VAL A 71 -9.31 2.01 3.72
C VAL A 71 -7.94 2.61 3.38
N LEU A 72 -6.91 2.18 4.10
CA LEU A 72 -5.55 2.60 3.87
C LEU A 72 -4.80 1.56 3.04
N LEU A 73 -4.20 2.01 1.94
CA LEU A 73 -3.32 1.19 1.10
C LEU A 73 -1.99 1.91 0.92
N GLY A 74 -0.90 1.20 1.16
CA GLY A 74 0.44 1.71 0.87
C GLY A 74 1.04 0.99 -0.32
N GLY A 75 2.02 1.57 -0.97
CA GLY A 75 2.64 0.93 -2.10
C GLY A 75 3.99 1.47 -2.51
N SER A 76 4.69 0.69 -3.32
CA SER A 76 5.93 1.09 -3.97
C SER A 76 6.07 0.30 -5.28
N THR A 77 7.16 0.51 -5.99
CA THR A 77 7.47 -0.22 -7.22
C THR A 77 8.21 -1.53 -6.96
N ASP A 78 8.40 -1.92 -5.70
CA ASP A 78 8.96 -3.22 -5.34
C ASP A 78 7.93 -4.33 -5.50
N ASN A 79 8.41 -5.58 -5.62
CA ASN A 79 7.51 -6.73 -5.74
C ASN A 79 7.02 -7.21 -4.37
N GLU A 80 6.02 -8.09 -4.37
CA GLU A 80 5.36 -8.60 -3.18
C GLU A 80 6.29 -9.41 -2.28
N PHE A 81 7.29 -10.08 -2.83
CA PHE A 81 8.26 -10.83 -2.06
C PHE A 81 9.21 -9.90 -1.31
N VAL A 82 9.61 -8.79 -1.93
CA VAL A 82 10.42 -7.76 -1.28
C VAL A 82 9.65 -7.11 -0.14
N HIS A 83 8.38 -6.79 -0.34
CA HIS A 83 7.51 -6.25 0.72
C HIS A 83 7.44 -7.21 1.92
N ARG A 84 7.23 -8.50 1.68
CA ARG A 84 7.15 -9.48 2.74
C ARG A 84 8.49 -9.60 3.48
N ALA A 85 9.60 -9.64 2.74
CA ALA A 85 10.93 -9.73 3.32
C ALA A 85 11.24 -8.51 4.20
N TRP A 86 10.86 -7.31 3.75
CA TRP A 86 11.07 -6.09 4.52
C TRP A 86 10.26 -6.09 5.82
N ARG A 87 9.03 -6.55 5.77
CA ARG A 87 8.20 -6.69 6.97
C ARG A 87 8.79 -7.71 7.96
N GLN A 88 9.40 -8.79 7.46
CA GLN A 88 10.08 -9.77 8.31
C GLN A 88 11.37 -9.20 8.92
N TYR A 89 12.14 -8.47 8.11
CA TYR A 89 13.44 -7.92 8.52
C TYR A 89 13.31 -6.79 9.52
N ASN A 90 12.32 -5.92 9.34
CA ASN A 90 12.11 -4.74 10.19
C ASN A 90 10.96 -5.01 11.16
N LYS A 91 11.28 -5.10 12.45
CA LYS A 91 10.29 -5.40 13.50
C LYS A 91 9.16 -4.39 13.55
N ASP A 92 9.42 -3.14 13.23
CA ASP A 92 8.40 -2.08 13.25
C ASP A 92 7.35 -2.27 12.16
N LEU A 93 7.63 -3.11 11.17
CA LEU A 93 6.73 -3.38 10.06
C LEU A 93 6.02 -4.75 10.15
N ASN A 94 6.31 -5.54 11.19
CA ASN A 94 5.71 -6.87 11.31
C ASN A 94 4.19 -6.85 11.46
N ASP A 95 3.67 -5.87 12.16
CA ASP A 95 2.24 -5.79 12.51
C ASP A 95 1.48 -4.81 11.66
N LEU A 96 1.92 -4.51 10.44
CA LEU A 96 1.19 -3.58 9.57
C LEU A 96 -0.24 -4.09 9.34
N SER A 97 -1.20 -3.20 9.57
CA SER A 97 -2.62 -3.49 9.43
C SER A 97 -3.19 -3.10 8.07
N PHE A 98 -2.37 -2.61 7.17
CA PHE A 98 -2.80 -2.23 5.83
C PHE A 98 -2.00 -2.99 4.77
N PRO A 99 -2.60 -3.23 3.58
CA PRO A 99 -1.92 -3.90 2.47
C PRO A 99 -0.79 -3.06 1.87
N MET A 100 0.27 -3.73 1.41
CA MET A 100 1.37 -3.12 0.68
C MET A 100 1.26 -3.49 -0.79
N LEU A 101 0.89 -2.53 -1.63
CA LEU A 101 0.72 -2.75 -3.07
C LEU A 101 2.07 -2.83 -3.80
N SER A 102 2.14 -3.71 -4.79
CA SER A 102 3.33 -3.89 -5.63
C SER A 102 3.06 -3.37 -7.03
N ASP A 103 3.42 -2.12 -7.28
CA ASP A 103 3.29 -1.48 -8.60
C ASP A 103 4.56 -1.71 -9.42
N ILE A 104 4.89 -2.99 -9.65
CA ILE A 104 6.15 -3.39 -10.26
C ILE A 104 6.32 -2.90 -11.69
N LYS A 105 5.22 -2.77 -12.42
CA LYS A 105 5.24 -2.22 -13.79
C LYS A 105 5.20 -0.71 -13.83
N ARG A 106 5.04 -0.06 -12.66
CA ARG A 106 4.97 1.40 -12.53
C ARG A 106 3.78 2.05 -13.23
N GLU A 107 2.80 1.27 -13.62
CA GLU A 107 1.63 1.77 -14.34
C GLU A 107 0.77 2.68 -13.46
N LEU A 108 0.48 2.24 -12.23
CA LEU A 108 -0.33 3.06 -11.31
C LEU A 108 0.40 4.35 -10.93
N CYS A 109 1.68 4.27 -10.56
CA CYS A 109 2.47 5.45 -10.23
C CYS A 109 2.54 6.44 -11.39
N SER A 110 2.68 5.95 -12.61
CA SER A 110 2.70 6.77 -13.81
C SER A 110 1.34 7.45 -14.03
N ASP A 111 0.24 6.68 -13.90
CA ASP A 111 -1.11 7.22 -14.09
C ASP A 111 -1.46 8.26 -13.04
N LEU A 112 -0.96 8.10 -11.81
CA LEU A 112 -1.14 9.07 -10.73
C LEU A 112 -0.24 10.30 -10.87
N GLY A 113 0.79 10.23 -11.71
CA GLY A 113 1.74 11.34 -11.90
C GLY A 113 2.74 11.50 -10.77
N ILE A 114 3.06 10.42 -10.06
CA ILE A 114 3.99 10.43 -8.91
C ILE A 114 5.26 9.63 -9.16
N LEU A 115 5.43 9.16 -10.36
CA LEU A 115 6.63 8.39 -10.72
C LEU A 115 7.87 9.26 -10.81
#